data_e9e9c72820e3857985191892605e229e
#
_entry.id   e9e9c72820e3857985191892605e229e
#
_cell.length_a   1.000
_cell.length_b   1.000
_cell.length_c   1.000
_cell.angle_alpha   90.00
_cell.angle_beta   90.00
_cell.angle_gamma   90.00
#
_symmetry.space_group_name_H-M   'P 1'
#
loop_
_entity.id
_entity.type
_entity.pdbx_description
1 polymer ?
#
loop_
_entity_poly.entity_id
_entity_poly.type
_entity_poly.pdbx_seq_one_letter_code
_entity_poly.pdbx_strand_id
1 'polypeptide(L)'
;MKKKLLMALAIVTISGMVAVPSMAQVKYAVSGTYTEDGKKVYLIDQLTEKAIDSVVVADGKFAFTGTADKDALMGVKAEQAQWTTPFFNDGTPIIINVNDSTLKGSPLNERLTKLDIEMDLPQKMLSKKTANMTEAEIRAHQDELMGDMNKMIDSMIAFANKVFKEERNSLIPVAFSSYYFIDNGIEAYDELVKENVVFANHPFLKKTRDYVEAATKPKDSPKTAIIGQQFIDLEMADPDGNLHKLSELVGEGKYVLVDFWASWCGPCRAEMPNVLEAYNKYHAKGFEVIGVSFDQKKEAWIKAIGQLKMPWLQISDLKGWKCAAAPI
;
A
#
# COMPACT_ATOMS: atom_id res chain seq x y z
N MET A 1 -14.29 -7.58 -8.37
CA MET A 1 -13.17 -8.22 -7.66
C MET A 1 -11.85 -7.46 -7.84
N LYS A 2 -11.46 -7.02 -9.04
CA LYS A 2 -10.20 -6.28 -9.31
C LYS A 2 -10.05 -4.96 -8.50
N LYS A 3 -11.12 -4.21 -8.27
CA LYS A 3 -11.11 -2.90 -7.59
C LYS A 3 -10.94 -2.94 -6.06
N LYS A 4 -11.19 -4.09 -5.39
CA LYS A 4 -11.00 -4.23 -3.93
C LYS A 4 -9.54 -4.48 -3.52
N LEU A 5 -8.67 -4.83 -4.48
CA LEU A 5 -7.28 -5.19 -4.24
C LEU A 5 -6.38 -3.96 -3.97
N LEU A 6 -6.71 -2.81 -4.54
CA LEU A 6 -5.87 -1.60 -4.45
C LEU A 6 -5.91 -0.89 -3.09
N MET A 7 -6.94 -1.11 -2.28
CA MET A 7 -6.95 -0.61 -0.89
C MET A 7 -5.99 -1.34 0.05
N ALA A 8 -5.48 -2.51 -0.36
CA ALA A 8 -4.58 -3.35 0.45
C ALA A 8 -3.08 -3.15 0.13
N LEU A 9 -2.71 -2.18 -0.71
CA LEU A 9 -1.31 -1.92 -1.11
C LEU A 9 -0.46 -1.24 -0.02
N ALA A 10 -0.82 -1.36 1.25
CA ALA A 10 0.03 -0.98 2.37
C ALA A 10 0.93 -2.16 2.77
N ILE A 11 2.12 -2.20 2.19
CA ILE A 11 3.39 -2.76 2.69
C ILE A 11 3.28 -4.07 3.50
N VAL A 12 3.40 -5.20 2.80
CA VAL A 12 3.80 -6.48 3.43
C VAL A 12 5.28 -6.71 3.13
N THR A 13 6.14 -6.56 4.14
CA THR A 13 7.55 -6.96 4.06
C THR A 13 7.65 -8.49 4.07
N ILE A 14 7.84 -9.08 2.92
CA ILE A 14 8.16 -10.52 2.82
C ILE A 14 9.68 -10.64 2.91
N SER A 15 10.19 -11.07 4.08
CA SER A 15 11.60 -11.42 4.28
C SER A 15 11.88 -12.81 3.68
N GLY A 16 11.91 -12.92 2.35
CA GLY A 16 12.40 -14.10 1.65
C GLY A 16 13.73 -13.74 0.98
N MET A 17 14.82 -14.42 1.33
CA MET A 17 16.09 -14.34 0.58
C MET A 17 15.87 -14.97 -0.80
N VAL A 18 15.55 -14.14 -1.80
CA VAL A 18 15.63 -14.53 -3.20
C VAL A 18 17.10 -14.36 -3.61
N ALA A 19 17.75 -15.44 -4.04
CA ALA A 19 19.07 -15.35 -4.68
C ALA A 19 18.87 -14.61 -6.02
N VAL A 20 19.17 -13.31 -6.03
CA VAL A 20 19.14 -12.49 -7.23
C VAL A 20 20.42 -12.80 -8.03
N PRO A 21 20.35 -13.09 -9.32
CA PRO A 21 21.55 -13.23 -10.13
C PRO A 21 22.37 -11.93 -10.05
N SER A 22 23.67 -12.05 -9.80
CA SER A 22 24.59 -10.90 -9.71
C SER A 22 24.58 -10.15 -11.03
N MET A 23 24.03 -8.95 -11.06
CA MET A 23 24.12 -8.02 -12.16
C MET A 23 25.47 -7.28 -12.14
N ALA A 24 25.92 -6.77 -13.27
CA ALA A 24 27.15 -5.98 -13.33
C ALA A 24 26.98 -4.73 -12.45
N GLN A 25 27.96 -4.49 -11.56
CA GLN A 25 27.96 -3.32 -10.70
C GLN A 25 28.41 -2.08 -11.48
N VAL A 26 27.67 -1.00 -11.39
CA VAL A 26 28.04 0.30 -11.96
C VAL A 26 27.98 1.40 -10.90
N LYS A 27 28.76 2.45 -11.11
CA LYS A 27 28.75 3.60 -10.21
C LYS A 27 27.48 4.40 -10.40
N TYR A 28 26.93 4.91 -9.31
CA TYR A 28 25.92 5.96 -9.34
C TYR A 28 26.49 7.27 -8.76
N ALA A 29 26.00 8.38 -9.28
CA ALA A 29 26.20 9.72 -8.74
C ALA A 29 24.87 10.45 -8.82
N VAL A 30 24.24 10.66 -7.66
CA VAL A 30 22.95 11.32 -7.51
C VAL A 30 23.17 12.59 -6.72
N SER A 31 22.90 13.75 -7.29
CA SER A 31 22.87 15.02 -6.58
C SER A 31 21.49 15.61 -6.65
N GLY A 32 21.16 16.54 -5.75
CA GLY A 32 19.84 17.13 -5.81
C GLY A 32 19.60 18.28 -4.88
N THR A 33 18.37 18.78 -4.95
CA THR A 33 17.89 19.89 -4.12
C THR A 33 16.62 19.50 -3.37
N TYR A 34 16.55 19.97 -2.13
CA TYR A 34 15.37 19.89 -1.28
C TYR A 34 15.30 21.13 -0.39
N THR A 35 14.13 21.76 -0.30
CA THR A 35 13.97 23.05 0.38
C THR A 35 14.06 22.99 1.90
N GLU A 36 13.98 21.81 2.52
CA GLU A 36 14.00 21.64 3.96
C GLU A 36 15.40 21.28 4.46
N ASP A 37 16.18 22.28 4.82
CA ASP A 37 17.49 22.10 5.46
C ASP A 37 17.39 21.34 6.80
N GLY A 38 18.41 20.56 7.10
CA GLY A 38 18.48 19.75 8.31
C GLY A 38 17.65 18.47 8.28
N LYS A 39 16.83 18.26 7.24
CA LYS A 39 16.05 17.02 7.04
C LYS A 39 16.88 15.97 6.32
N LYS A 40 16.53 14.71 6.55
CA LYS A 40 17.16 13.58 5.86
C LYS A 40 16.54 13.33 4.50
N VAL A 41 17.40 12.97 3.57
CA VAL A 41 17.03 12.37 2.29
C VAL A 41 17.64 10.98 2.23
N TYR A 42 16.91 10.01 1.76
CA TYR A 42 17.27 8.59 1.68
C TYR A 42 17.41 8.16 0.24
N LEU A 43 18.43 7.38 -0.05
CA LEU A 43 18.57 6.61 -1.27
C LEU A 43 18.01 5.21 -1.02
N ILE A 44 16.99 4.82 -1.76
CA ILE A 44 16.23 3.58 -1.56
C ILE A 44 16.51 2.61 -2.71
N ASP A 45 16.78 1.36 -2.41
CA ASP A 45 16.68 0.25 -3.35
C ASP A 45 15.22 -0.22 -3.41
N GLN A 46 14.57 -0.05 -4.56
CA GLN A 46 13.17 -0.40 -4.75
C GLN A 46 12.92 -1.92 -4.72
N LEU A 47 13.93 -2.72 -5.08
CA LEU A 47 13.81 -4.17 -5.02
C LEU A 47 13.69 -4.69 -3.59
N THR A 48 14.54 -4.19 -2.69
CA THR A 48 14.58 -4.61 -1.28
C THR A 48 13.78 -3.70 -0.36
N GLU A 49 13.34 -2.53 -0.84
CA GLU A 49 12.64 -1.46 -0.09
C GLU A 49 13.47 -0.91 1.08
N LYS A 50 14.79 -1.08 1.02
CA LYS A 50 15.71 -0.63 2.07
C LYS A 50 16.43 0.64 1.65
N ALA A 51 16.67 1.50 2.64
CA ALA A 51 17.60 2.60 2.45
C ALA A 51 19.02 2.04 2.27
N ILE A 52 19.66 2.42 1.16
CA ILE A 52 21.07 2.12 0.86
C ILE A 52 21.94 3.13 1.59
N ASP A 53 21.49 4.40 1.59
CA ASP A 53 22.24 5.52 2.18
C ASP A 53 21.26 6.62 2.63
N SER A 54 21.75 7.54 3.46
CA SER A 54 21.01 8.72 3.86
C SER A 54 21.94 9.90 4.10
N VAL A 55 21.50 11.10 3.76
CA VAL A 55 22.26 12.33 3.96
C VAL A 55 21.34 13.41 4.55
N VAL A 56 21.92 14.29 5.37
CA VAL A 56 21.23 15.48 5.85
C VAL A 56 21.39 16.59 4.81
N VAL A 57 20.30 17.24 4.43
CA VAL A 57 20.30 18.37 3.50
C VAL A 57 21.03 19.56 4.13
N ALA A 58 21.95 20.14 3.39
CA ALA A 58 22.70 21.33 3.77
C ALA A 58 22.71 22.34 2.62
N ASP A 59 22.37 23.58 2.90
CA ASP A 59 22.22 24.66 1.91
C ASP A 59 21.29 24.25 0.75
N GLY A 60 20.17 23.55 1.08
CA GLY A 60 19.19 23.09 0.12
C GLY A 60 19.70 21.97 -0.80
N LYS A 61 20.83 21.32 -0.52
CA LYS A 61 21.50 20.34 -1.39
C LYS A 61 21.79 19.02 -0.69
N PHE A 62 21.85 17.96 -1.50
CA PHE A 62 22.31 16.64 -1.07
C PHE A 62 23.05 15.92 -2.20
N ALA A 63 23.83 14.90 -1.87
CA ALA A 63 24.48 14.04 -2.86
C ALA A 63 24.69 12.61 -2.32
N PHE A 64 24.60 11.63 -3.21
CA PHE A 64 24.95 10.23 -2.98
C PHE A 64 25.91 9.76 -4.08
N THR A 65 26.89 8.96 -3.70
CA THR A 65 27.78 8.29 -4.63
C THR A 65 28.09 6.89 -4.15
N GLY A 66 28.16 5.94 -5.05
CA GLY A 66 28.46 4.55 -4.70
C GLY A 66 28.41 3.63 -5.89
N THR A 67 28.20 2.35 -5.63
CA THR A 67 28.00 1.32 -6.64
C THR A 67 26.73 0.52 -6.31
N ALA A 68 25.99 0.17 -7.35
CA ALA A 68 24.82 -0.71 -7.27
C ALA A 68 24.71 -1.52 -8.56
N ASP A 69 23.79 -2.47 -8.59
CA ASP A 69 23.53 -3.24 -9.81
C ASP A 69 23.20 -2.32 -10.97
N LYS A 70 23.73 -2.63 -12.14
CA LYS A 70 23.35 -1.95 -13.37
C LYS A 70 21.85 -2.12 -13.58
N ASP A 71 21.22 -1.05 -14.01
CA ASP A 71 19.79 -0.98 -14.29
C ASP A 71 18.87 -1.21 -13.04
N ALA A 72 19.44 -1.27 -11.83
CA ALA A 72 18.66 -1.36 -10.61
C ALA A 72 17.65 -0.19 -10.52
N LEU A 73 16.40 -0.50 -10.20
CA LEU A 73 15.40 0.53 -9.89
C LEU A 73 15.65 1.04 -8.47
N MET A 74 16.05 2.28 -8.38
CA MET A 74 16.36 3.00 -7.15
C MET A 74 15.42 4.19 -6.98
N GLY A 75 15.51 4.89 -5.86
CA GLY A 75 14.74 6.10 -5.68
C GLY A 75 15.27 7.00 -4.59
N VAL A 76 14.95 8.29 -4.69
CA VAL A 76 15.27 9.29 -3.67
C VAL A 76 13.99 9.69 -2.94
N LYS A 77 14.03 9.67 -1.61
CA LYS A 77 12.89 9.97 -0.73
C LYS A 77 13.30 10.92 0.38
N ALA A 78 12.59 12.04 0.53
CA ALA A 78 12.74 12.88 1.73
C ALA A 78 12.07 12.23 2.95
N GLU A 79 12.55 12.53 4.15
CA GLU A 79 12.12 11.94 5.42
C GLU A 79 10.60 12.03 5.65
N GLN A 80 9.98 13.14 5.25
CA GLN A 80 8.55 13.39 5.41
C GLN A 80 7.74 13.14 4.14
N ALA A 81 8.39 12.82 3.01
CA ALA A 81 7.70 12.56 1.76
C ALA A 81 6.98 11.21 1.79
N GLN A 82 5.76 11.19 1.29
CA GLN A 82 5.03 9.93 1.09
C GLN A 82 5.60 9.12 -0.08
N TRP A 83 6.18 9.81 -1.06
CA TRP A 83 6.58 9.24 -2.35
C TRP A 83 8.10 9.27 -2.53
N THR A 84 8.56 8.41 -3.40
CA THR A 84 9.96 8.27 -3.80
C THR A 84 10.07 8.68 -5.26
N THR A 85 11.04 9.51 -5.62
CA THR A 85 11.36 9.80 -7.03
C THR A 85 12.18 8.65 -7.59
N PRO A 86 11.62 7.81 -8.49
CA PRO A 86 12.30 6.61 -8.99
C PRO A 86 13.29 6.96 -10.10
N PHE A 87 14.34 6.14 -10.20
CA PHE A 87 15.30 6.16 -11.32
C PHE A 87 15.97 4.80 -11.50
N PHE A 88 16.46 4.52 -12.70
CA PHE A 88 17.32 3.37 -12.99
C PHE A 88 18.80 3.76 -12.87
N ASN A 89 19.61 2.89 -12.26
CA ASN A 89 21.07 3.06 -12.22
C ASN A 89 21.70 2.65 -13.56
N ASP A 90 21.63 3.51 -14.55
CA ASP A 90 22.26 3.31 -15.87
C ASP A 90 23.73 3.73 -15.91
N GLY A 91 24.29 4.16 -14.78
CA GLY A 91 25.66 4.64 -14.63
C GLY A 91 25.84 6.12 -14.98
N THR A 92 24.79 6.81 -15.41
CA THR A 92 24.84 8.24 -15.75
C THR A 92 24.58 9.08 -14.49
N PRO A 93 25.40 10.13 -14.21
CA PRO A 93 25.13 11.07 -13.14
C PRO A 93 23.79 11.77 -13.34
N ILE A 94 22.97 11.85 -12.27
CA ILE A 94 21.66 12.49 -12.29
C ILE A 94 21.53 13.59 -11.25
N ILE A 95 20.63 14.53 -11.54
CA ILE A 95 20.27 15.64 -10.64
C ILE A 95 18.77 15.55 -10.39
N ILE A 96 18.36 15.48 -9.13
CA ILE A 96 16.96 15.36 -8.70
C ILE A 96 16.53 16.59 -7.92
N ASN A 97 15.37 17.16 -8.26
CA ASN A 97 14.67 18.09 -7.39
C ASN A 97 13.56 17.32 -6.66
N VAL A 98 13.74 17.11 -5.35
CA VAL A 98 12.80 16.31 -4.54
C VAL A 98 11.45 17.02 -4.34
N ASN A 99 11.41 18.36 -4.43
CA ASN A 99 10.19 19.12 -4.20
C ASN A 99 9.11 18.90 -5.29
N ASP A 100 9.54 18.70 -6.52
CA ASP A 100 8.66 18.50 -7.69
C ASP A 100 8.87 17.16 -8.41
N SER A 101 9.74 16.30 -7.85
CA SER A 101 10.12 15.01 -8.40
C SER A 101 10.74 15.07 -9.80
N THR A 102 11.31 16.22 -10.21
CA THR A 102 11.97 16.32 -11.51
C THR A 102 13.40 15.76 -11.47
N LEU A 103 13.83 15.19 -12.60
CA LEU A 103 15.14 14.57 -12.75
C LEU A 103 15.77 14.98 -14.08
N LYS A 104 17.11 15.17 -14.08
CA LYS A 104 17.92 15.49 -15.27
C LYS A 104 19.20 14.65 -15.28
N GLY A 105 19.81 14.52 -16.46
CA GLY A 105 21.14 13.92 -16.68
C GLY A 105 21.11 12.59 -17.43
N SER A 106 20.07 11.77 -17.28
CA SER A 106 19.91 10.52 -18.01
C SER A 106 18.64 10.55 -18.87
N PRO A 107 18.74 10.36 -20.19
CA PRO A 107 17.55 10.35 -21.07
C PRO A 107 16.50 9.32 -20.64
N LEU A 108 16.93 8.13 -20.19
CA LEU A 108 16.04 7.09 -19.66
C LEU A 108 15.26 7.60 -18.44
N ASN A 109 15.99 8.18 -17.48
CA ASN A 109 15.41 8.65 -16.21
C ASN A 109 14.59 9.94 -16.37
N GLU A 110 14.98 10.82 -17.29
CA GLU A 110 14.16 11.99 -17.65
C GLU A 110 12.82 11.58 -18.29
N ARG A 111 12.83 10.53 -19.10
CA ARG A 111 11.60 9.98 -19.69
C ARG A 111 10.75 9.30 -18.63
N LEU A 112 11.37 8.49 -17.75
CA LEU A 112 10.69 7.86 -16.62
C LEU A 112 9.99 8.91 -15.75
N THR A 113 10.71 9.97 -15.34
CA THR A 113 10.17 11.04 -14.50
C THR A 113 8.96 11.73 -15.13
N LYS A 114 9.00 12.00 -16.44
CA LYS A 114 7.85 12.61 -17.13
C LYS A 114 6.61 11.72 -17.06
N LEU A 115 6.78 10.41 -17.27
CA LEU A 115 5.69 9.45 -17.21
C LEU A 115 5.18 9.23 -15.78
N ASP A 116 6.07 9.23 -14.79
CA ASP A 116 5.73 9.12 -13.37
C ASP A 116 4.87 10.33 -12.92
N ILE A 117 5.28 11.55 -13.28
CA ILE A 117 4.52 12.76 -13.01
C ILE A 117 3.14 12.72 -13.71
N GLU A 118 3.07 12.24 -14.96
CA GLU A 118 1.81 12.12 -15.73
C GLU A 118 0.87 11.11 -15.05
N MET A 119 1.39 9.98 -14.59
CA MET A 119 0.63 8.95 -13.88
C MET A 119 0.05 9.44 -12.55
N ASP A 120 0.77 10.33 -11.86
CA ASP A 120 0.36 10.87 -10.55
C ASP A 120 -0.74 11.95 -10.65
N LEU A 121 -1.01 12.50 -11.83
CA LEU A 121 -1.96 13.60 -11.99
C LEU A 121 -3.36 13.28 -11.44
N PRO A 122 -3.99 12.13 -11.72
CA PRO A 122 -5.31 11.80 -11.19
C PRO A 122 -5.33 11.76 -9.66
N GLN A 123 -4.28 11.23 -9.04
CA GLN A 123 -4.15 11.17 -7.58
C GLN A 123 -3.98 12.56 -6.97
N LYS A 124 -3.16 13.43 -7.58
CA LYS A 124 -2.98 14.82 -7.16
C LYS A 124 -4.30 15.61 -7.27
N MET A 125 -5.10 15.36 -8.30
CA MET A 125 -6.42 15.98 -8.47
C MET A 125 -7.38 15.54 -7.36
N LEU A 126 -7.44 14.25 -7.04
CA LEU A 126 -8.30 13.73 -5.97
C LEU A 126 -7.85 14.25 -4.60
N SER A 127 -6.54 14.23 -4.32
CA SER A 127 -5.97 14.77 -3.08
C SER A 127 -6.29 16.26 -2.91
N LYS A 128 -6.19 17.06 -3.99
CA LYS A 128 -6.56 18.48 -3.96
C LYS A 128 -8.06 18.69 -3.69
N LYS A 129 -8.93 17.84 -4.25
CA LYS A 129 -10.38 17.87 -4.01
C LYS A 129 -10.70 17.63 -2.55
N THR A 130 -9.99 16.71 -1.89
CA THR A 130 -10.27 16.27 -0.51
C THR A 130 -9.49 17.04 0.56
N ALA A 131 -8.46 17.81 0.19
CA ALA A 131 -7.52 18.44 1.14
C ALA A 131 -8.16 19.35 2.18
N ASN A 132 -9.28 20.01 1.85
CA ASN A 132 -9.97 20.93 2.75
C ASN A 132 -11.32 20.38 3.23
N MET A 133 -11.65 19.11 2.94
CA MET A 133 -12.91 18.51 3.37
C MET A 133 -12.81 18.08 4.83
N THR A 134 -13.82 18.41 5.61
CA THR A 134 -14.01 17.88 6.95
C THR A 134 -14.41 16.40 6.92
N GLU A 135 -14.25 15.69 8.02
CA GLU A 135 -14.71 14.29 8.11
C GLU A 135 -16.22 14.13 7.81
N ALA A 136 -17.02 15.13 8.17
CA ALA A 136 -18.46 15.13 7.88
C ALA A 136 -18.75 15.26 6.39
N GLU A 137 -18.01 16.14 5.69
CA GLU A 137 -18.13 16.32 4.24
C GLU A 137 -17.62 15.08 3.48
N ILE A 138 -16.52 14.47 3.93
CA ILE A 138 -16.04 13.20 3.35
C ILE A 138 -17.11 12.12 3.47
N ARG A 139 -17.78 12.01 4.62
CA ARG A 139 -18.89 11.06 4.81
C ARG A 139 -20.09 11.37 3.91
N ALA A 140 -20.48 12.64 3.83
CA ALA A 140 -21.62 13.05 3.01
C ALA A 140 -21.41 12.79 1.51
N HIS A 141 -20.14 12.75 1.05
CA HIS A 141 -19.76 12.54 -0.35
C HIS A 141 -19.08 11.19 -0.59
N GLN A 142 -19.25 10.22 0.32
CA GLN A 142 -18.51 8.94 0.27
C GLN A 142 -18.67 8.19 -1.04
N ASP A 143 -19.87 8.08 -1.58
CA ASP A 143 -20.15 7.39 -2.85
C ASP A 143 -19.51 8.11 -4.05
N GLU A 144 -19.56 9.44 -4.05
CA GLU A 144 -18.92 10.27 -5.07
C GLU A 144 -17.39 10.11 -5.03
N LEU A 145 -16.79 10.23 -3.83
CA LEU A 145 -15.34 10.07 -3.64
C LEU A 145 -14.88 8.64 -3.99
N MET A 146 -15.68 7.63 -3.68
CA MET A 146 -15.42 6.25 -4.09
C MET A 146 -15.48 6.11 -5.62
N GLY A 147 -16.43 6.77 -6.26
CA GLY A 147 -16.52 6.84 -7.72
C GLY A 147 -15.28 7.51 -8.34
N ASP A 148 -14.83 8.62 -7.78
CA ASP A 148 -13.64 9.34 -8.25
C ASP A 148 -12.35 8.52 -8.03
N MET A 149 -12.24 7.83 -6.90
CA MET A 149 -11.12 6.92 -6.64
C MET A 149 -11.09 5.74 -7.63
N ASN A 150 -12.25 5.18 -7.97
CA ASN A 150 -12.32 4.13 -8.99
C ASN A 150 -11.88 4.64 -10.37
N LYS A 151 -12.31 5.84 -10.77
CA LYS A 151 -11.86 6.47 -12.03
C LYS A 151 -10.36 6.75 -12.03
N MET A 152 -9.82 7.23 -10.91
CA MET A 152 -8.38 7.41 -10.74
C MET A 152 -7.62 6.11 -10.98
N ILE A 153 -8.04 5.03 -10.34
CA ILE A 153 -7.43 3.70 -10.49
C ILE A 153 -7.52 3.21 -11.95
N ASP A 154 -8.71 3.33 -12.57
CA ASP A 154 -8.90 2.94 -13.96
C ASP A 154 -7.97 3.75 -14.91
N SER A 155 -7.76 5.06 -14.62
CA SER A 155 -6.82 5.90 -15.37
C SER A 155 -5.37 5.46 -15.20
N MET A 156 -4.94 5.11 -13.97
CA MET A 156 -3.58 4.62 -13.71
C MET A 156 -3.32 3.27 -14.38
N ILE A 157 -4.30 2.39 -14.39
CA ILE A 157 -4.25 1.10 -15.10
C ILE A 157 -4.12 1.32 -16.62
N ALA A 158 -4.96 2.17 -17.19
CA ALA A 158 -4.91 2.48 -18.61
C ALA A 158 -3.56 3.11 -19.01
N PHE A 159 -3.02 3.98 -18.14
CA PHE A 159 -1.72 4.58 -18.32
C PHE A 159 -0.59 3.54 -18.31
N ALA A 160 -0.58 2.63 -17.34
CA ALA A 160 0.42 1.55 -17.28
C ALA A 160 0.39 0.67 -18.54
N ASN A 161 -0.81 0.30 -19.02
CA ASN A 161 -0.96 -0.44 -20.27
C ASN A 161 -0.38 0.31 -21.49
N LYS A 162 -0.62 1.64 -21.56
CA LYS A 162 -0.02 2.51 -22.57
C LYS A 162 1.50 2.48 -22.50
N VAL A 163 2.08 2.63 -21.30
CA VAL A 163 3.53 2.60 -21.09
C VAL A 163 4.13 1.26 -21.53
N PHE A 164 3.52 0.13 -21.16
CA PHE A 164 3.99 -1.20 -21.57
C PHE A 164 3.97 -1.39 -23.09
N LYS A 165 3.07 -0.71 -23.79
CA LYS A 165 3.00 -0.73 -25.25
C LYS A 165 4.03 0.19 -25.89
N GLU A 166 4.12 1.45 -25.42
CA GLU A 166 4.92 2.49 -26.08
C GLU A 166 6.40 2.44 -25.72
N GLU A 167 6.73 2.03 -24.47
CA GLU A 167 8.10 1.98 -23.95
C GLU A 167 8.72 0.57 -23.98
N ARG A 168 8.23 -0.30 -24.87
CA ARG A 168 8.58 -1.73 -24.91
C ARG A 168 10.07 -2.02 -25.11
N ASN A 169 10.83 -1.06 -25.66
CA ASN A 169 12.27 -1.19 -25.90
C ASN A 169 13.14 -0.50 -24.83
N SER A 170 12.56 -0.18 -23.67
CA SER A 170 13.25 0.46 -22.56
C SER A 170 12.96 -0.25 -21.24
N LEU A 171 13.62 0.15 -20.14
CA LEU A 171 13.34 -0.37 -18.80
C LEU A 171 12.12 0.29 -18.14
N ILE A 172 11.60 1.36 -18.70
CA ILE A 172 10.54 2.18 -18.10
C ILE A 172 9.33 1.37 -17.66
N PRO A 173 8.79 0.37 -18.40
CA PRO A 173 7.64 -0.41 -17.98
C PRO A 173 7.78 -1.07 -16.61
N VAL A 174 9.02 -1.37 -16.18
CA VAL A 174 9.28 -1.97 -14.86
C VAL A 174 8.69 -1.13 -13.72
N ALA A 175 8.83 0.19 -13.78
CA ALA A 175 8.34 1.10 -12.74
C ALA A 175 6.79 1.13 -12.64
N PHE A 176 6.09 0.76 -13.70
CA PHE A 176 4.62 0.76 -13.80
C PHE A 176 4.00 -0.63 -13.69
N SER A 177 4.80 -1.65 -13.38
CA SER A 177 4.42 -3.06 -13.46
C SER A 177 3.29 -3.47 -12.52
N SER A 178 3.13 -2.81 -11.36
CA SER A 178 2.05 -3.12 -10.40
C SER A 178 0.67 -2.94 -11.01
N TYR A 179 0.43 -1.81 -11.67
CA TYR A 179 -0.86 -1.53 -12.32
C TYR A 179 -1.08 -2.40 -13.56
N TYR A 180 0.01 -2.69 -14.29
CA TYR A 180 -0.07 -3.58 -15.44
C TYR A 180 -0.52 -5.00 -15.06
N PHE A 181 0.09 -5.62 -14.04
CA PHE A 181 -0.28 -6.97 -13.61
C PHE A 181 -1.63 -7.04 -12.88
N ILE A 182 -2.08 -5.96 -12.25
CA ILE A 182 -3.43 -5.90 -11.68
C ILE A 182 -4.51 -6.04 -12.76
N ASP A 183 -4.29 -5.48 -13.93
CA ASP A 183 -5.24 -5.55 -15.04
C ASP A 183 -5.09 -6.82 -15.89
N ASN A 184 -3.86 -7.13 -16.31
CA ASN A 184 -3.58 -8.19 -17.26
C ASN A 184 -3.37 -9.58 -16.61
N GLY A 185 -3.29 -9.62 -15.26
CA GLY A 185 -2.97 -10.85 -14.53
C GLY A 185 -1.47 -11.15 -14.52
N ILE A 186 -1.11 -12.16 -13.75
CA ILE A 186 0.30 -12.58 -13.61
C ILE A 186 0.80 -13.36 -14.82
N GLU A 187 -0.10 -13.94 -15.60
CA GLU A 187 0.20 -14.68 -16.85
C GLU A 187 0.86 -13.76 -17.89
N ALA A 188 0.55 -12.46 -17.86
CA ALA A 188 1.19 -11.48 -18.73
C ALA A 188 2.72 -11.41 -18.53
N TYR A 189 3.24 -11.80 -17.35
CA TYR A 189 4.69 -11.91 -17.14
C TYR A 189 5.32 -12.98 -18.02
N ASP A 190 4.70 -14.15 -18.11
CA ASP A 190 5.22 -15.26 -18.93
C ASP A 190 5.18 -14.91 -20.43
N GLU A 191 4.19 -14.12 -20.86
CA GLU A 191 4.12 -13.60 -22.22
C GLU A 191 5.27 -12.62 -22.50
N LEU A 192 5.56 -11.68 -21.60
CA LEU A 192 6.68 -10.76 -21.72
C LEU A 192 8.02 -11.48 -21.79
N VAL A 193 8.21 -12.53 -20.99
CA VAL A 193 9.42 -13.37 -21.01
C VAL A 193 9.52 -14.12 -22.34
N LYS A 194 8.44 -14.72 -22.83
CA LYS A 194 8.38 -15.44 -24.11
C LYS A 194 8.67 -14.54 -25.29
N GLU A 195 8.19 -13.30 -25.26
CA GLU A 195 8.44 -12.29 -26.28
C GLU A 195 9.84 -11.67 -26.17
N ASN A 196 10.59 -12.03 -25.12
CA ASN A 196 11.95 -11.57 -24.84
C ASN A 196 12.10 -10.05 -24.90
N VAL A 197 11.14 -9.33 -24.29
CA VAL A 197 11.24 -7.86 -24.18
C VAL A 197 12.41 -7.46 -23.29
N VAL A 198 13.00 -6.29 -23.54
CA VAL A 198 14.23 -5.80 -22.91
C VAL A 198 14.19 -5.88 -21.36
N PHE A 199 13.04 -5.63 -20.77
CA PHE A 199 12.83 -5.58 -19.33
C PHE A 199 12.28 -6.88 -18.71
N ALA A 200 12.03 -7.94 -19.50
CA ALA A 200 11.36 -9.16 -19.02
C ALA A 200 12.06 -9.82 -17.83
N ASN A 201 13.39 -9.81 -17.82
CA ASN A 201 14.21 -10.44 -16.79
C ASN A 201 14.59 -9.46 -15.64
N HIS A 202 14.02 -8.25 -15.60
CA HIS A 202 14.35 -7.30 -14.56
C HIS A 202 13.86 -7.80 -13.19
N PRO A 203 14.71 -7.84 -12.13
CA PRO A 203 14.36 -8.42 -10.84
C PRO A 203 13.12 -7.77 -10.19
N PHE A 204 12.95 -6.46 -10.36
CA PHE A 204 11.78 -5.74 -9.83
C PHE A 204 10.49 -6.15 -10.53
N LEU A 205 10.51 -6.41 -11.84
CA LEU A 205 9.34 -6.90 -12.57
C LEU A 205 8.86 -8.25 -12.01
N LYS A 206 9.82 -9.17 -11.78
CA LYS A 206 9.53 -10.45 -11.14
C LYS A 206 8.98 -10.28 -9.72
N LYS A 207 9.59 -9.42 -8.90
CA LYS A 207 9.10 -9.09 -7.55
C LYS A 207 7.65 -8.61 -7.60
N THR A 208 7.33 -7.69 -8.51
CA THR A 208 5.97 -7.15 -8.66
C THR A 208 4.97 -8.24 -9.06
N ARG A 209 5.34 -9.09 -10.02
CA ARG A 209 4.52 -10.24 -10.41
C ARG A 209 4.25 -11.17 -9.22
N ASP A 210 5.31 -11.55 -8.48
CA ASP A 210 5.20 -12.45 -7.32
C ASP A 210 4.32 -11.80 -6.21
N TYR A 211 4.43 -10.49 -6.02
CA TYR A 211 3.59 -9.75 -5.09
C TYR A 211 2.11 -9.75 -5.53
N VAL A 212 1.83 -9.45 -6.78
CA VAL A 212 0.45 -9.47 -7.31
C VAL A 212 -0.12 -10.89 -7.24
N GLU A 213 0.68 -11.91 -7.56
CA GLU A 213 0.29 -13.31 -7.42
C GLU A 213 -0.09 -13.64 -5.97
N ALA A 214 0.75 -13.28 -5.00
CA ALA A 214 0.49 -13.53 -3.59
C ALA A 214 -0.75 -12.77 -3.08
N ALA A 215 -1.01 -11.56 -3.61
CA ALA A 215 -2.17 -10.75 -3.26
C ALA A 215 -3.48 -11.20 -3.95
N THR A 216 -3.37 -11.85 -5.13
CA THR A 216 -4.53 -12.31 -5.92
C THR A 216 -4.83 -13.79 -5.75
N LYS A 217 -3.83 -14.60 -5.37
CA LYS A 217 -4.13 -15.98 -4.96
C LYS A 217 -5.18 -15.92 -3.88
N PRO A 218 -6.26 -16.75 -3.99
CA PRO A 218 -7.02 -17.04 -2.80
C PRO A 218 -5.98 -17.44 -1.77
N LYS A 219 -5.83 -16.66 -0.70
CA LYS A 219 -5.09 -17.21 0.44
C LYS A 219 -5.77 -18.54 0.67
N ASP A 220 -5.01 -19.63 0.70
CA ASP A 220 -5.43 -20.85 1.38
C ASP A 220 -5.59 -20.44 2.85
N SER A 221 -6.58 -19.59 3.08
CA SER A 221 -7.11 -19.36 4.40
C SER A 221 -7.64 -20.71 4.80
N PRO A 222 -6.99 -21.39 5.73
CA PRO A 222 -7.60 -22.55 6.30
C PRO A 222 -8.91 -22.04 6.90
N LYS A 223 -10.01 -22.23 6.19
CA LYS A 223 -11.36 -21.86 6.62
C LYS A 223 -11.76 -20.40 6.31
N THR A 224 -11.88 -20.03 5.04
CA THR A 224 -12.80 -18.95 4.66
C THR A 224 -14.13 -19.21 5.33
N ALA A 225 -14.68 -18.22 6.03
CA ALA A 225 -16.03 -18.29 6.56
C ALA A 225 -17.00 -18.47 5.38
N ILE A 226 -17.39 -19.70 5.11
CA ILE A 226 -18.36 -20.08 4.07
C ILE A 226 -19.72 -20.17 4.75
N ILE A 227 -20.75 -19.68 4.10
CA ILE A 227 -22.14 -19.81 4.59
C ILE A 227 -22.40 -21.26 4.95
N GLY A 228 -22.82 -21.52 6.19
CA GLY A 228 -23.11 -22.86 6.71
C GLY A 228 -21.90 -23.56 7.35
N GLN A 229 -20.73 -22.95 7.40
CA GLN A 229 -19.60 -23.47 8.18
C GLN A 229 -19.55 -22.88 9.59
N GLN A 230 -18.95 -23.64 10.49
CA GLN A 230 -18.69 -23.15 11.85
C GLN A 230 -17.65 -22.01 11.79
N PHE A 231 -17.91 -20.95 12.54
CA PHE A 231 -16.98 -19.83 12.70
C PHE A 231 -15.65 -20.28 13.34
N ILE A 232 -14.60 -19.52 13.11
CA ILE A 232 -13.30 -19.72 13.75
C ILE A 232 -13.32 -18.99 15.09
N ASP A 233 -13.12 -19.71 16.18
CA ASP A 233 -13.10 -19.12 17.51
C ASP A 233 -11.81 -18.36 17.75
N LEU A 234 -11.92 -17.06 17.97
CA LEU A 234 -10.81 -16.17 18.29
C LEU A 234 -10.81 -15.89 19.79
N GLU A 235 -9.64 -15.98 20.43
CA GLU A 235 -9.43 -15.57 21.82
C GLU A 235 -8.46 -14.40 21.87
N MET A 236 -8.91 -13.24 22.39
CA MET A 236 -8.11 -12.02 22.50
C MET A 236 -8.52 -11.22 23.75
N ALA A 237 -7.66 -10.28 24.15
CA ALA A 237 -7.92 -9.43 25.31
C ALA A 237 -8.83 -8.24 24.96
N ASP A 238 -9.68 -7.88 25.92
CA ASP A 238 -10.41 -6.61 25.90
C ASP A 238 -9.49 -5.41 26.31
N PRO A 239 -9.98 -4.17 26.30
CA PRO A 239 -9.21 -3.01 26.76
C PRO A 239 -8.67 -3.12 28.19
N ASP A 240 -9.33 -3.87 29.06
CA ASP A 240 -8.93 -4.07 30.47
C ASP A 240 -7.95 -5.24 30.64
N GLY A 241 -7.74 -6.03 29.59
CA GLY A 241 -6.81 -7.17 29.57
C GLY A 241 -7.47 -8.52 29.88
N ASN A 242 -8.80 -8.57 30.00
CA ASN A 242 -9.52 -9.85 30.17
C ASN A 242 -9.60 -10.57 28.81
N LEU A 243 -9.37 -11.88 28.84
CA LEU A 243 -9.49 -12.71 27.62
C LEU A 243 -10.96 -13.04 27.35
N HIS A 244 -11.34 -12.88 26.08
CA HIS A 244 -12.67 -13.22 25.56
C HIS A 244 -12.57 -14.06 24.32
N LYS A 245 -13.57 -14.92 24.10
CA LYS A 245 -13.73 -15.75 22.91
C LYS A 245 -14.95 -15.34 22.12
N LEU A 246 -14.90 -15.49 20.79
CA LEU A 246 -16.09 -15.29 19.94
C LEU A 246 -17.22 -16.24 20.36
N SER A 247 -16.89 -17.47 20.79
CA SER A 247 -17.85 -18.47 21.26
C SER A 247 -18.66 -18.04 22.48
N GLU A 248 -18.23 -17.01 23.24
CA GLU A 248 -19.02 -16.46 24.35
C GLU A 248 -20.27 -15.71 23.87
N LEU A 249 -20.26 -15.22 22.62
CA LEU A 249 -21.35 -14.45 22.04
C LEU A 249 -22.09 -15.20 20.92
N VAL A 250 -21.40 -16.10 20.23
CA VAL A 250 -21.93 -16.84 19.08
C VAL A 250 -22.68 -18.08 19.56
N GLY A 251 -23.89 -18.25 19.09
CA GLY A 251 -24.77 -19.37 19.44
C GLY A 251 -26.09 -18.87 20.07
N GLU A 252 -26.89 -19.76 20.60
CA GLU A 252 -28.12 -19.45 21.35
C GLU A 252 -29.16 -18.56 20.63
N GLY A 253 -29.22 -18.63 19.29
CA GLY A 253 -30.22 -17.91 18.50
C GLY A 253 -29.96 -16.42 18.31
N LYS A 254 -28.74 -15.95 18.58
CA LYS A 254 -28.32 -14.57 18.32
C LYS A 254 -27.66 -14.42 16.96
N TYR A 255 -27.83 -13.23 16.37
CA TYR A 255 -27.03 -12.80 15.23
C TYR A 255 -25.85 -11.97 15.75
N VAL A 256 -24.63 -12.40 15.49
CA VAL A 256 -23.41 -11.71 15.92
C VAL A 256 -22.68 -11.16 14.70
N LEU A 257 -22.50 -9.84 14.65
CA LEU A 257 -21.61 -9.17 13.70
C LEU A 257 -20.19 -9.16 14.27
N VAL A 258 -19.27 -9.86 13.61
CA VAL A 258 -17.84 -9.74 13.90
C VAL A 258 -17.28 -8.64 12.99
N ASP A 259 -16.97 -7.48 13.61
CA ASP A 259 -16.48 -6.31 12.89
C ASP A 259 -14.97 -6.20 13.01
N PHE A 260 -14.27 -6.34 11.88
CA PHE A 260 -12.83 -6.22 11.79
C PHE A 260 -12.44 -4.78 11.47
N TRP A 261 -11.78 -4.09 12.39
CA TRP A 261 -11.50 -2.66 12.28
C TRP A 261 -10.15 -2.25 12.87
N ALA A 262 -9.81 -0.96 12.77
CA ALA A 262 -8.69 -0.36 13.50
C ALA A 262 -8.90 1.15 13.70
N SER A 263 -8.25 1.74 14.71
CA SER A 263 -8.33 3.18 15.01
C SER A 263 -7.81 4.05 13.86
N TRP A 264 -6.89 3.55 13.06
CA TRP A 264 -6.31 4.19 11.89
C TRP A 264 -7.04 3.88 10.58
N CYS A 265 -8.03 2.98 10.59
CA CYS A 265 -8.82 2.62 9.40
C CYS A 265 -9.92 3.66 9.16
N GLY A 266 -9.69 4.58 8.24
CA GLY A 266 -10.66 5.62 7.88
C GLY A 266 -12.02 5.08 7.46
N PRO A 267 -12.11 4.15 6.49
CA PRO A 267 -13.38 3.53 6.08
C PRO A 267 -14.10 2.80 7.22
N CYS A 268 -13.37 2.09 8.09
CA CYS A 268 -13.98 1.41 9.23
C CYS A 268 -14.64 2.43 10.20
N ARG A 269 -13.93 3.51 10.48
CA ARG A 269 -14.45 4.60 11.35
C ARG A 269 -15.68 5.28 10.74
N ALA A 270 -15.72 5.41 9.41
CA ALA A 270 -16.85 6.00 8.68
C ALA A 270 -18.09 5.10 8.74
N GLU A 271 -17.94 3.78 8.81
CA GLU A 271 -19.04 2.81 8.89
C GLU A 271 -19.61 2.68 10.31
N MET A 272 -18.84 3.02 11.36
CA MET A 272 -19.27 2.85 12.77
C MET A 272 -20.62 3.49 13.13
N PRO A 273 -21.01 4.67 12.62
CA PRO A 273 -22.36 5.20 12.89
C PRO A 273 -23.49 4.28 12.41
N ASN A 274 -23.33 3.60 11.27
CA ASN A 274 -24.32 2.66 10.75
C ASN A 274 -24.37 1.39 11.61
N VAL A 275 -23.20 0.89 12.05
CA VAL A 275 -23.13 -0.25 12.98
C VAL A 275 -23.79 0.10 14.32
N LEU A 276 -23.55 1.32 14.85
CA LEU A 276 -24.15 1.80 16.08
C LEU A 276 -25.67 1.93 15.96
N GLU A 277 -26.18 2.44 14.83
CA GLU A 277 -27.62 2.51 14.56
C GLU A 277 -28.23 1.10 14.54
N ALA A 278 -27.60 0.16 13.82
CA ALA A 278 -28.05 -1.23 13.78
C ALA A 278 -28.03 -1.88 15.16
N TYR A 279 -26.99 -1.67 15.94
CA TYR A 279 -26.88 -2.16 17.32
C TYR A 279 -28.04 -1.63 18.17
N ASN A 280 -28.23 -0.32 18.21
CA ASN A 280 -29.30 0.30 19.00
C ASN A 280 -30.70 -0.20 18.60
N LYS A 281 -30.93 -0.49 17.32
CA LYS A 281 -32.22 -0.94 16.78
C LYS A 281 -32.51 -2.41 17.03
N TYR A 282 -31.48 -3.25 17.04
CA TYR A 282 -31.65 -4.70 16.98
C TYR A 282 -31.05 -5.46 18.16
N HIS A 283 -30.24 -4.85 19.02
CA HIS A 283 -29.61 -5.52 20.16
C HIS A 283 -30.64 -6.21 21.07
N ALA A 284 -31.71 -5.51 21.44
CA ALA A 284 -32.80 -6.07 22.24
C ALA A 284 -33.58 -7.21 21.54
N LYS A 285 -33.33 -7.43 20.25
CA LYS A 285 -33.96 -8.48 19.42
C LYS A 285 -33.00 -9.64 19.12
N GLY A 286 -31.87 -9.71 19.82
CA GLY A 286 -30.90 -10.79 19.66
C GLY A 286 -29.79 -10.51 18.65
N PHE A 287 -29.53 -9.24 18.28
CA PHE A 287 -28.35 -8.84 17.51
C PHE A 287 -27.23 -8.40 18.44
N GLU A 288 -26.03 -8.86 18.21
CA GLU A 288 -24.83 -8.49 18.96
C GLU A 288 -23.70 -8.09 18.01
N VAL A 289 -22.75 -7.30 18.51
CA VAL A 289 -21.56 -6.90 17.78
C VAL A 289 -20.33 -7.22 18.63
N ILE A 290 -19.26 -7.67 18.00
CA ILE A 290 -17.93 -7.76 18.60
C ILE A 290 -16.92 -7.11 17.66
N GLY A 291 -16.15 -6.14 18.16
CA GLY A 291 -15.08 -5.50 17.41
C GLY A 291 -13.76 -6.24 17.60
N VAL A 292 -13.15 -6.66 16.49
CA VAL A 292 -11.83 -7.27 16.48
C VAL A 292 -10.84 -6.27 15.88
N SER A 293 -9.96 -5.71 16.72
CA SER A 293 -9.08 -4.61 16.30
C SER A 293 -7.74 -5.09 15.79
N PHE A 294 -7.30 -4.49 14.66
CA PHE A 294 -5.96 -4.61 14.08
C PHE A 294 -5.02 -3.49 14.55
N ASP A 295 -5.28 -2.87 15.67
CA ASP A 295 -4.39 -1.87 16.24
C ASP A 295 -3.09 -2.50 16.78
N GLN A 296 -2.01 -1.69 16.82
CA GLN A 296 -0.75 -2.03 17.47
C GLN A 296 -0.51 -1.21 18.74
N LYS A 297 -1.27 -0.12 18.89
CA LYS A 297 -1.15 0.80 20.04
C LYS A 297 -2.44 0.79 20.83
N LYS A 298 -2.37 0.27 22.05
CA LYS A 298 -3.52 0.13 22.96
C LYS A 298 -4.21 1.46 23.22
N GLU A 299 -3.45 2.52 23.43
CA GLU A 299 -3.98 3.86 23.75
C GLU A 299 -4.79 4.44 22.57
N ALA A 300 -4.32 4.24 21.32
CA ALA A 300 -5.03 4.68 20.12
C ALA A 300 -6.34 3.93 19.95
N TRP A 301 -6.33 2.61 20.17
CA TRP A 301 -7.49 1.74 20.13
C TRP A 301 -8.55 2.17 21.15
N ILE A 302 -8.19 2.28 22.45
CA ILE A 302 -9.12 2.70 23.51
C ILE A 302 -9.68 4.09 23.22
N LYS A 303 -8.84 5.04 22.80
CA LYS A 303 -9.28 6.39 22.41
C LYS A 303 -10.32 6.35 21.30
N ALA A 304 -10.11 5.53 20.28
CA ALA A 304 -11.04 5.40 19.15
C ALA A 304 -12.37 4.76 19.57
N ILE A 305 -12.37 3.73 20.43
CA ILE A 305 -13.59 3.13 21.00
C ILE A 305 -14.44 4.22 21.66
N GLY A 306 -13.82 5.05 22.53
CA GLY A 306 -14.53 6.14 23.21
C GLY A 306 -15.05 7.22 22.26
N GLN A 307 -14.26 7.63 21.26
CA GLN A 307 -14.65 8.62 20.24
C GLN A 307 -15.83 8.15 19.39
N LEU A 308 -15.85 6.87 19.03
CA LEU A 308 -16.88 6.25 18.19
C LEU A 308 -18.07 5.75 19.02
N LYS A 309 -18.00 5.86 20.36
CA LYS A 309 -19.07 5.48 21.28
C LYS A 309 -19.53 4.03 21.11
N MET A 310 -18.60 3.12 20.84
CA MET A 310 -18.89 1.70 20.64
C MET A 310 -19.27 1.02 21.98
N PRO A 311 -20.51 0.55 22.18
CA PRO A 311 -20.95 -0.02 23.46
C PRO A 311 -20.70 -1.53 23.58
N TRP A 312 -20.32 -2.20 22.50
CA TRP A 312 -20.13 -3.65 22.43
C TRP A 312 -18.70 -4.07 22.77
N LEU A 313 -18.52 -5.36 22.99
CA LEU A 313 -17.22 -5.97 23.31
C LEU A 313 -16.20 -5.67 22.21
N GLN A 314 -15.00 -5.29 22.64
CA GLN A 314 -13.87 -5.00 21.80
C GLN A 314 -12.71 -5.90 22.20
N ILE A 315 -12.09 -6.60 21.25
CA ILE A 315 -10.92 -7.46 21.50
C ILE A 315 -9.78 -7.17 20.54
N SER A 316 -8.54 -7.37 21.00
CA SER A 316 -7.34 -7.21 20.19
C SER A 316 -6.16 -7.99 20.78
N ASP A 317 -5.26 -8.49 19.93
CA ASP A 317 -3.95 -8.98 20.36
C ASP A 317 -2.83 -7.96 20.12
N LEU A 318 -3.17 -6.76 19.65
CA LEU A 318 -2.30 -5.63 19.36
C LEU A 318 -1.14 -5.94 18.40
N LYS A 319 -1.33 -6.90 17.50
CA LYS A 319 -0.30 -7.31 16.54
C LYS A 319 -0.49 -6.75 15.14
N GLY A 320 -1.47 -5.90 14.92
CA GLY A 320 -1.77 -5.32 13.61
C GLY A 320 -2.09 -6.40 12.58
N TRP A 321 -1.50 -6.34 11.41
CA TRP A 321 -1.68 -7.36 10.37
C TRP A 321 -1.06 -8.73 10.69
N LYS A 322 -0.37 -8.89 11.83
CA LYS A 322 0.05 -10.18 12.40
C LYS A 322 -0.93 -10.72 13.43
N CYS A 323 -2.07 -10.06 13.60
CA CYS A 323 -3.17 -10.48 14.45
C CYS A 323 -3.64 -11.89 14.08
N ALA A 324 -4.04 -12.69 15.05
CA ALA A 324 -4.59 -14.03 14.84
C ALA A 324 -5.83 -14.04 13.93
N ALA A 325 -6.53 -12.91 13.81
CA ALA A 325 -7.67 -12.74 12.92
C ALA A 325 -7.28 -12.46 11.45
N ALA A 326 -6.03 -12.06 11.16
CA ALA A 326 -5.63 -11.65 9.80
C ALA A 326 -5.68 -12.78 8.74
N PRO A 327 -5.52 -14.08 9.09
CA PRO A 327 -5.67 -15.17 8.14
C PRO A 327 -7.12 -15.61 7.90
N ILE A 328 -8.08 -15.10 8.66
CA ILE A 328 -9.49 -15.44 8.58
C ILE A 328 -10.17 -14.54 7.57
#